data_93d7cc6cd4d4ebffccfe32a5bba00fe8
#
_entry.id   93d7cc6cd4d4ebffccfe32a5bba00fe8
#
_cell.length_a   1.000
_cell.length_b   1.000
_cell.length_c   1.000
_cell.angle_alpha   90.00
_cell.angle_beta   90.00
_cell.angle_gamma   90.00
#
_symmetry.space_group_name_H-M   'P 1'
#
loop_
_entity.id
_entity.type
_entity.pdbx_description
1 polymer ?
#
loop_
_entity_poly.entity_id
_entity_poly.type
_entity_poly.pdbx_seq_one_letter_code
_entity_poly.pdbx_strand_id
1 'polypeptide(L)'
;LVGNKPDSELLLLDVIPLSLGLETMGGLVEKVIPRNTTIPVARAQEFTTFKDGQTAMSIHVMQGERELVQDCRSLARFALRGIPALPAGGAHIRVTFQVDADGLLSVTAMEKSTGVEASIQVKPSYGLTDGEIATMIKDSMSYAEQDIQARMLAEQKVEAARVLESLTSALAADAALLSAAERQAIDAAAEQVRAAAAGDDADAIKEAIKNIDTQTQEFAARRMDQSVRIALKGQSVDEV
;
A
#
# COMPACT_ATOMS: atom_id res chain seq x y z
N LEU A 1 58.08 -1.35 29.37
CA LEU A 1 56.69 -1.41 29.82
C LEU A 1 55.81 -0.86 28.68
N VAL A 2 55.35 -1.74 27.86
CA VAL A 2 54.42 -1.42 26.74
C VAL A 2 53.03 -1.39 27.32
N GLY A 3 52.42 -0.21 27.43
CA GLY A 3 51.03 -0.04 27.81
C GLY A 3 50.14 -0.43 26.63
N ASN A 4 49.48 -1.58 26.74
CA ASN A 4 48.33 -1.93 25.91
C ASN A 4 47.18 -0.97 26.26
N LYS A 5 46.90 0.01 25.41
CA LYS A 5 45.62 0.67 25.38
C LYS A 5 44.65 -0.29 24.66
N PRO A 6 43.55 -0.70 25.26
CA PRO A 6 42.49 -1.30 24.49
C PRO A 6 41.84 -0.18 23.65
N ASP A 7 42.12 -0.16 22.36
CA ASP A 7 41.32 0.56 21.37
C ASP A 7 39.93 -0.11 21.27
N SER A 8 39.11 0.08 22.29
CA SER A 8 37.66 -0.02 22.14
C SER A 8 37.19 1.38 21.82
N GLU A 9 37.33 1.81 20.57
CA GLU A 9 36.47 2.83 20.02
C GLU A 9 35.04 2.28 20.13
N LEU A 10 34.35 2.67 21.19
CA LEU A 10 32.91 2.48 21.29
C LEU A 10 32.31 3.35 20.19
N LEU A 11 32.07 2.77 19.05
CA LEU A 11 31.29 3.41 17.99
C LEU A 11 29.87 3.58 18.55
N LEU A 12 29.57 4.78 19.03
CA LEU A 12 28.19 5.15 19.37
C LEU A 12 27.43 5.32 18.04
N LEU A 13 26.66 4.30 17.70
CA LEU A 13 25.82 4.35 16.51
C LEU A 13 24.46 4.95 16.90
N ASP A 14 24.13 6.08 16.31
CA ASP A 14 22.77 6.63 16.40
C ASP A 14 21.78 5.75 15.66
N VAL A 15 20.63 5.50 16.27
CA VAL A 15 19.56 4.68 15.72
C VAL A 15 18.23 5.42 15.70
N ILE A 16 17.34 4.99 14.81
CA ILE A 16 15.98 5.50 14.75
C ILE A 16 15.19 4.93 15.95
N PRO A 17 14.62 5.78 16.83
CA PRO A 17 13.94 5.32 18.04
C PRO A 17 12.58 4.69 17.78
N LEU A 18 11.88 5.10 16.72
CA LEU A 18 10.57 4.62 16.30
C LEU A 18 10.55 4.39 14.78
N SER A 19 9.81 3.38 14.33
CA SER A 19 9.67 3.06 12.92
C SER A 19 9.10 4.23 12.13
N LEU A 20 9.60 4.41 10.91
CA LEU A 20 9.15 5.39 9.93
C LEU A 20 8.47 4.67 8.79
N GLY A 21 7.32 5.14 8.38
CA GLY A 21 6.52 4.51 7.35
C GLY A 21 5.55 5.45 6.67
N LEU A 22 4.64 4.89 5.90
CA LEU A 22 3.61 5.67 5.21
C LEU A 22 2.25 5.01 5.35
N GLU A 23 1.21 5.85 5.25
CA GLU A 23 -0.17 5.41 5.16
C GLU A 23 -0.41 4.69 3.84
N THR A 24 -1.04 3.53 3.93
CA THR A 24 -1.53 2.78 2.79
C THR A 24 -3.05 2.66 2.82
N MET A 25 -3.64 2.06 1.78
CA MET A 25 -5.08 1.84 1.71
C MET A 25 -5.60 1.12 2.95
N GLY A 26 -6.80 1.53 3.41
CA GLY A 26 -7.41 0.96 4.62
C GLY A 26 -6.96 1.62 5.93
N GLY A 27 -6.23 2.74 5.88
CA GLY A 27 -5.72 3.43 7.07
C GLY A 27 -4.63 2.64 7.80
N LEU A 28 -3.90 1.79 7.07
CA LEU A 28 -2.77 1.02 7.57
C LEU A 28 -1.47 1.80 7.47
N VAL A 29 -0.50 1.47 8.33
CA VAL A 29 0.87 1.99 8.27
C VAL A 29 1.80 0.89 7.76
N GLU A 30 2.49 1.16 6.65
CA GLU A 30 3.55 0.31 6.15
C GLU A 30 4.90 0.85 6.61
N LYS A 31 5.62 0.07 7.41
CA LYS A 31 6.92 0.46 7.98
C LYS A 31 8.02 0.30 6.92
N VAL A 32 8.64 1.42 6.53
CA VAL A 32 9.74 1.45 5.54
C VAL A 32 11.09 1.35 6.22
N ILE A 33 11.31 2.08 7.32
CA ILE A 33 12.51 2.00 8.14
C ILE A 33 12.11 1.55 9.55
N PRO A 34 12.42 0.32 9.95
CA PRO A 34 12.11 -0.18 11.29
C PRO A 34 12.89 0.57 12.40
N ARG A 35 12.31 0.64 13.59
CA ARG A 35 13.01 1.15 14.77
C ARG A 35 14.34 0.40 15.00
N ASN A 36 15.26 1.03 15.70
CA ASN A 36 16.61 0.55 15.96
C ASN A 36 17.49 0.38 14.70
N THR A 37 17.06 0.87 13.54
CA THR A 37 17.91 0.94 12.35
C THR A 37 18.95 2.03 12.55
N THR A 38 20.22 1.70 12.32
CA THR A 38 21.35 2.63 12.39
C THR A 38 21.23 3.70 11.30
N ILE A 39 21.54 4.94 11.65
CA ILE A 39 21.61 6.06 10.69
C ILE A 39 23.09 6.43 10.39
N PRO A 40 23.40 6.93 9.17
CA PRO A 40 22.47 7.24 8.06
C PRO A 40 21.94 5.98 7.36
N VAL A 41 20.71 6.07 6.83
CA VAL A 41 20.05 4.94 6.15
C VAL A 41 19.14 5.44 5.02
N ALA A 42 19.03 4.64 3.96
CA ALA A 42 18.06 4.84 2.89
C ALA A 42 17.33 3.52 2.61
N ARG A 43 16.01 3.58 2.47
CA ARG A 43 15.12 2.48 2.11
C ARG A 43 14.11 2.96 1.09
N ALA A 44 13.75 2.10 0.15
CA ALA A 44 12.73 2.40 -0.85
C ALA A 44 11.71 1.26 -0.93
N GLN A 45 10.47 1.64 -1.23
CA GLN A 45 9.36 0.72 -1.47
C GLN A 45 8.58 1.16 -2.69
N GLU A 46 8.02 0.20 -3.44
CA GLU A 46 7.23 0.48 -4.64
C GLU A 46 5.74 0.35 -4.33
N PHE A 47 4.98 1.28 -4.87
CA PHE A 47 3.53 1.35 -4.81
C PHE A 47 2.95 1.49 -6.19
N THR A 48 1.67 1.14 -6.34
CA THR A 48 0.95 1.29 -7.60
C THR A 48 -0.33 2.10 -7.39
N THR A 49 -0.91 2.57 -8.49
CA THR A 49 -2.21 3.25 -8.47
C THR A 49 -3.34 2.26 -8.16
N PHE A 50 -4.35 2.73 -7.43
CA PHE A 50 -5.50 1.92 -7.01
C PHE A 50 -6.65 1.98 -8.03
N LYS A 51 -6.82 3.12 -8.71
CA LYS A 51 -7.92 3.37 -9.66
C LYS A 51 -7.42 3.57 -11.07
N ASP A 52 -8.28 3.20 -12.04
CA ASP A 52 -8.06 3.53 -13.44
C ASP A 52 -7.97 5.05 -13.63
N GLY A 53 -7.00 5.51 -14.41
CA GLY A 53 -6.82 6.92 -14.71
C GLY A 53 -6.38 7.80 -13.53
N GLN A 54 -5.87 7.23 -12.47
CA GLN A 54 -5.37 7.98 -11.30
C GLN A 54 -4.11 8.77 -11.66
N THR A 55 -4.16 10.11 -11.51
CA THR A 55 -3.07 11.03 -11.88
C THR A 55 -2.37 11.69 -10.71
N ALA A 56 -2.79 11.37 -9.46
CA ALA A 56 -2.18 11.88 -8.24
C ALA A 56 -2.20 10.83 -7.13
N MET A 57 -1.22 10.91 -6.22
CA MET A 57 -1.11 10.07 -5.03
C MET A 57 -0.73 10.93 -3.83
N SER A 58 -1.49 10.80 -2.74
CA SER A 58 -1.14 11.42 -1.45
C SER A 58 -0.18 10.53 -0.70
N ILE A 59 0.93 11.08 -0.26
CA ILE A 59 1.93 10.42 0.58
C ILE A 59 1.82 10.99 1.97
N HIS A 60 1.45 10.16 2.95
CA HIS A 60 1.33 10.52 4.35
C HIS A 60 2.41 9.78 5.15
N VAL A 61 3.37 10.54 5.64
CA VAL A 61 4.54 10.01 6.37
C VAL A 61 4.17 9.86 7.84
N MET A 62 4.39 8.66 8.38
CA MET A 62 4.01 8.25 9.71
C MET A 62 5.21 7.82 10.55
N GLN A 63 5.08 7.93 11.87
CA GLN A 63 6.05 7.43 12.84
C GLN A 63 5.33 6.67 13.95
N GLY A 64 5.81 5.46 14.27
CA GLY A 64 5.25 4.67 15.35
C GLY A 64 5.36 3.17 15.12
N GLU A 65 4.85 2.42 16.10
CA GLU A 65 4.97 0.95 16.12
C GLU A 65 3.61 0.24 15.90
N ARG A 66 2.49 1.01 15.92
CA ARG A 66 1.14 0.47 15.74
C ARG A 66 0.84 0.22 14.25
N GLU A 67 -0.24 -0.52 13.97
CA GLU A 67 -0.60 -0.90 12.61
C GLU A 67 -1.53 0.10 11.92
N LEU A 68 -2.31 0.87 12.71
CA LEU A 68 -3.27 1.83 12.17
C LEU A 68 -2.74 3.26 12.22
N VAL A 69 -3.09 4.05 11.20
CA VAL A 69 -2.72 5.47 11.08
C VAL A 69 -3.14 6.29 12.30
N GLN A 70 -4.34 6.03 12.85
CA GLN A 70 -4.87 6.74 14.01
C GLN A 70 -4.05 6.52 15.30
N ASP A 71 -3.28 5.43 15.37
CA ASP A 71 -2.48 5.04 16.52
C ASP A 71 -0.99 5.37 16.33
N CYS A 72 -0.65 6.02 15.22
CA CYS A 72 0.70 6.47 14.89
C CYS A 72 0.76 8.00 14.79
N ARG A 73 1.96 8.53 14.88
CA ARG A 73 2.22 9.97 14.78
C ARG A 73 2.35 10.38 13.31
N SER A 74 1.57 11.39 12.89
CA SER A 74 1.73 12.02 11.58
C SER A 74 2.95 12.93 11.57
N LEU A 75 3.86 12.75 10.62
CA LEU A 75 5.04 13.59 10.44
C LEU A 75 4.85 14.63 9.35
N ALA A 76 4.33 14.22 8.20
CA ALA A 76 4.18 15.07 7.04
C ALA A 76 3.17 14.49 6.05
N ARG A 77 2.61 15.35 5.18
CA ARG A 77 1.76 14.93 4.06
C ARG A 77 2.09 15.75 2.83
N PHE A 78 2.26 15.10 1.69
CA PHE A 78 2.47 15.75 0.40
C PHE A 78 1.82 14.93 -0.72
N ALA A 79 1.72 15.49 -1.93
CA ALA A 79 1.12 14.84 -3.06
C ALA A 79 2.09 14.75 -4.24
N LEU A 80 2.22 13.55 -4.81
CA LEU A 80 2.77 13.33 -6.13
C LEU A 80 1.67 13.58 -7.16
N ARG A 81 1.90 14.46 -8.13
CA ARG A 81 0.97 14.79 -9.22
C ARG A 81 1.65 14.53 -10.55
N GLY A 82 0.86 14.39 -11.62
CA GLY A 82 1.39 14.12 -12.95
C GLY A 82 1.72 12.64 -13.19
N ILE A 83 1.10 11.75 -12.43
CA ILE A 83 1.12 10.31 -12.69
C ILE A 83 0.38 10.06 -14.02
N PRO A 84 0.91 9.25 -14.96
CA PRO A 84 0.23 8.95 -16.20
C PRO A 84 -1.09 8.21 -15.92
N ALA A 85 -2.15 8.58 -16.65
CA ALA A 85 -3.47 7.99 -16.52
C ALA A 85 -3.49 6.59 -17.15
N LEU A 86 -3.06 5.59 -16.39
CA LEU A 86 -3.02 4.17 -16.76
C LEU A 86 -4.14 3.40 -16.04
N PRO A 87 -4.43 2.16 -16.47
CA PRO A 87 -5.25 1.25 -15.66
C PRO A 87 -4.70 1.08 -14.23
N ALA A 88 -5.57 0.73 -13.30
CA ALA A 88 -5.18 0.48 -11.91
C ALA A 88 -3.99 -0.50 -11.83
N GLY A 89 -2.99 -0.18 -11.02
CA GLY A 89 -1.74 -0.94 -10.92
C GLY A 89 -0.72 -0.66 -12.02
N GLY A 90 -1.06 0.11 -13.06
CA GLY A 90 -0.18 0.35 -14.22
C GLY A 90 0.92 1.38 -13.97
N ALA A 91 0.71 2.35 -13.09
CA ALA A 91 1.74 3.30 -12.70
C ALA A 91 2.53 2.79 -11.50
N HIS A 92 3.86 2.89 -11.55
CA HIS A 92 4.77 2.44 -10.50
C HIS A 92 5.44 3.62 -9.82
N ILE A 93 5.15 3.79 -8.54
CA ILE A 93 5.67 4.88 -7.73
C ILE A 93 6.69 4.31 -6.73
N ARG A 94 7.94 4.77 -6.84
CA ARG A 94 8.98 4.47 -5.86
C ARG A 94 8.98 5.54 -4.79
N VAL A 95 8.78 5.14 -3.53
CA VAL A 95 8.89 6.03 -2.38
C VAL A 95 10.18 5.69 -1.63
N THR A 96 11.08 6.67 -1.55
CA THR A 96 12.38 6.54 -0.89
C THR A 96 12.38 7.33 0.40
N PHE A 97 12.71 6.66 1.50
CA PHE A 97 12.96 7.25 2.82
C PHE A 97 14.47 7.30 3.03
N GLN A 98 15.00 8.47 3.31
CA GLN A 98 16.41 8.66 3.62
C GLN A 98 16.55 9.46 4.91
N VAL A 99 17.25 8.90 5.89
CA VAL A 99 17.61 9.59 7.14
C VAL A 99 19.10 9.83 7.12
N ASP A 100 19.51 11.09 7.27
CA ASP A 100 20.93 11.46 7.33
C ASP A 100 21.52 11.28 8.73
N ALA A 101 22.80 11.59 8.89
CA ALA A 101 23.52 11.46 10.15
C ALA A 101 22.99 12.41 11.26
N ASP A 102 22.31 13.49 10.88
CA ASP A 102 21.71 14.46 11.82
C ASP A 102 20.25 14.09 12.17
N GLY A 103 19.75 12.96 11.64
CA GLY A 103 18.40 12.48 11.88
C GLY A 103 17.32 13.19 11.05
N LEU A 104 17.69 13.94 10.00
CA LEU A 104 16.74 14.54 9.08
C LEU A 104 16.20 13.49 8.10
N LEU A 105 14.89 13.32 8.06
CA LEU A 105 14.18 12.43 7.12
C LEU A 105 13.81 13.20 5.85
N SER A 106 14.27 12.70 4.72
CA SER A 106 13.81 13.09 3.38
C SER A 106 12.96 11.96 2.80
N VAL A 107 11.74 12.27 2.35
CA VAL A 107 10.86 11.32 1.66
C VAL A 107 10.62 11.82 0.26
N THR A 108 10.95 10.99 -0.74
CA THR A 108 10.78 11.29 -2.16
C THR A 108 9.89 10.23 -2.79
N ALA A 109 8.82 10.67 -3.45
CA ALA A 109 7.97 9.81 -4.28
C ALA A 109 8.22 10.13 -5.75
N MET A 110 8.53 9.13 -6.57
CA MET A 110 8.84 9.27 -7.99
C MET A 110 8.06 8.24 -8.82
N GLU A 111 7.38 8.70 -9.86
CA GLU A 111 6.80 7.82 -10.87
C GLU A 111 7.89 7.34 -11.84
N LYS A 112 8.04 6.01 -11.99
CA LYS A 112 9.23 5.39 -12.64
C LYS A 112 9.31 5.62 -14.14
N SER A 113 8.19 5.74 -14.84
CA SER A 113 8.17 5.88 -16.30
C SER A 113 8.41 7.31 -16.78
N THR A 114 7.92 8.29 -16.04
CA THR A 114 7.99 9.72 -16.38
C THR A 114 9.10 10.45 -15.63
N GLY A 115 9.54 9.93 -14.49
CA GLY A 115 10.49 10.59 -13.60
C GLY A 115 9.89 11.77 -12.83
N VAL A 116 8.57 11.99 -12.90
CA VAL A 116 7.91 13.01 -12.08
C VAL A 116 8.06 12.66 -10.62
N GLU A 117 8.51 13.64 -9.82
CA GLU A 117 8.78 13.44 -8.40
C GLU A 117 8.22 14.57 -7.53
N ALA A 118 8.00 14.23 -6.26
CA ALA A 118 7.71 15.17 -5.19
C ALA A 118 8.43 14.71 -3.93
N SER A 119 8.87 15.65 -3.09
CA SER A 119 9.61 15.32 -1.89
C SER A 119 9.26 16.23 -0.73
N ILE A 120 9.53 15.76 0.50
CA ILE A 120 9.42 16.54 1.72
C ILE A 120 10.58 16.19 2.65
N GLN A 121 10.95 17.14 3.52
CA GLN A 121 11.91 16.92 4.59
C GLN A 121 11.26 17.22 5.92
N VAL A 122 11.51 16.38 6.91
CA VAL A 122 11.00 16.53 8.27
C VAL A 122 12.00 15.93 9.27
N LYS A 123 12.06 16.51 10.48
CA LYS A 123 12.87 15.96 11.56
C LYS A 123 11.98 15.12 12.50
N PRO A 124 12.06 13.77 12.46
CA PRO A 124 11.15 12.90 13.21
C PRO A 124 11.25 13.05 14.73
N SER A 125 12.42 13.46 15.25
CA SER A 125 12.65 13.68 16.69
C SER A 125 12.05 14.98 17.21
N TYR A 126 11.64 15.92 16.33
CA TYR A 126 11.11 17.20 16.77
C TYR A 126 9.79 17.02 17.52
N GLY A 127 9.72 17.57 18.74
CA GLY A 127 8.54 17.48 19.60
C GLY A 127 8.27 16.08 20.15
N LEU A 128 9.25 15.20 20.18
CA LEU A 128 9.16 13.83 20.71
C LEU A 128 10.09 13.69 21.94
N THR A 129 9.51 13.30 23.07
CA THR A 129 10.23 13.06 24.32
C THR A 129 10.52 11.57 24.51
N ASP A 130 11.53 11.24 25.33
CA ASP A 130 11.87 9.85 25.68
C ASP A 130 10.69 9.13 26.37
N GLY A 131 9.89 9.86 27.15
CA GLY A 131 8.69 9.31 27.78
C GLY A 131 7.60 8.94 26.78
N GLU A 132 7.41 9.75 25.74
CA GLU A 132 6.47 9.46 24.64
C GLU A 132 6.95 8.25 23.82
N ILE A 133 8.24 8.16 23.52
CA ILE A 133 8.84 7.00 22.84
C ILE A 133 8.58 5.72 23.65
N ALA A 134 8.86 5.74 24.94
CA ALA A 134 8.65 4.59 25.82
C ALA A 134 7.17 4.18 25.87
N THR A 135 6.25 5.15 25.91
CA THR A 135 4.80 4.92 25.88
C THR A 135 4.38 4.28 24.56
N MET A 136 4.80 4.82 23.42
CA MET A 136 4.45 4.28 22.08
C MET A 136 4.96 2.85 21.90
N ILE A 137 6.15 2.52 22.42
CA ILE A 137 6.69 1.15 22.38
C ILE A 137 5.88 0.23 23.30
N LYS A 138 5.55 0.65 24.51
CA LYS A 138 4.72 -0.13 25.44
C LYS A 138 3.34 -0.40 24.88
N ASP A 139 2.70 0.61 24.28
CA ASP A 139 1.38 0.48 23.68
C ASP A 139 1.40 -0.54 22.54
N SER A 140 2.43 -0.54 21.68
CA SER A 140 2.55 -1.53 20.60
C SER A 140 2.61 -2.97 21.09
N MET A 141 3.20 -3.19 22.28
CA MET A 141 3.20 -4.51 22.91
C MET A 141 1.84 -4.86 23.54
N SER A 142 1.22 -3.88 24.21
CA SER A 142 -0.04 -4.09 24.91
C SER A 142 -1.22 -4.34 23.98
N TYR A 143 -1.18 -3.76 22.78
CA TYR A 143 -2.24 -3.83 21.77
C TYR A 143 -1.90 -4.73 20.58
N ALA A 144 -0.82 -5.51 20.64
CA ALA A 144 -0.31 -6.31 19.51
C ALA A 144 -1.37 -7.25 18.91
N GLU A 145 -2.17 -7.92 19.74
CA GLU A 145 -3.23 -8.82 19.26
C GLU A 145 -4.37 -8.05 18.58
N GLN A 146 -4.78 -6.92 19.16
CA GLN A 146 -5.81 -6.06 18.55
C GLN A 146 -5.32 -5.49 17.23
N ASP A 147 -4.05 -5.10 17.14
CA ASP A 147 -3.45 -4.56 15.93
C ASP A 147 -3.42 -5.60 14.81
N ILE A 148 -3.11 -6.86 15.12
CA ILE A 148 -3.17 -7.97 14.15
C ILE A 148 -4.60 -8.12 13.60
N GLN A 149 -5.60 -8.15 14.46
CA GLN A 149 -7.00 -8.27 14.03
C GLN A 149 -7.46 -7.06 13.21
N ALA A 150 -7.13 -5.86 13.66
CA ALA A 150 -7.47 -4.64 12.95
C ALA A 150 -6.81 -4.56 11.57
N ARG A 151 -5.54 -4.99 11.45
CA ARG A 151 -4.82 -5.10 10.18
C ARG A 151 -5.48 -6.09 9.26
N MET A 152 -5.77 -7.30 9.74
CA MET A 152 -6.45 -8.34 8.94
C MET A 152 -7.78 -7.85 8.40
N LEU A 153 -8.61 -7.21 9.23
CA LEU A 153 -9.89 -6.65 8.81
C LEU A 153 -9.71 -5.55 7.75
N ALA A 154 -8.78 -4.62 7.97
CA ALA A 154 -8.51 -3.55 7.04
C ALA A 154 -8.01 -4.07 5.68
N GLU A 155 -7.12 -5.05 5.67
CA GLU A 155 -6.63 -5.71 4.45
C GLU A 155 -7.76 -6.38 3.67
N GLN A 156 -8.67 -7.09 4.35
CA GLN A 156 -9.83 -7.70 3.69
C GLN A 156 -10.81 -6.66 3.12
N LYS A 157 -11.02 -5.55 3.82
CA LYS A 157 -11.85 -4.43 3.30
C LYS A 157 -11.21 -3.78 2.07
N VAL A 158 -9.89 -3.61 2.03
CA VAL A 158 -9.17 -3.09 0.87
C VAL A 158 -9.26 -4.06 -0.31
N GLU A 159 -9.11 -5.36 -0.06
CA GLU A 159 -9.25 -6.38 -1.11
C GLU A 159 -10.69 -6.40 -1.68
N ALA A 160 -11.70 -6.32 -0.82
CA ALA A 160 -13.10 -6.20 -1.26
C ALA A 160 -13.31 -4.97 -2.16
N ALA A 161 -12.78 -3.81 -1.77
CA ALA A 161 -12.86 -2.59 -2.56
C ALA A 161 -12.16 -2.75 -3.92
N ARG A 162 -10.99 -3.39 -3.97
CA ARG A 162 -10.23 -3.67 -5.19
C ARG A 162 -11.00 -4.58 -6.14
N VAL A 163 -11.57 -5.65 -5.62
CA VAL A 163 -12.38 -6.61 -6.41
C VAL A 163 -13.60 -5.92 -7.01
N LEU A 164 -14.33 -5.12 -6.21
CA LEU A 164 -15.50 -4.37 -6.67
C LEU A 164 -15.15 -3.30 -7.72
N GLU A 165 -14.04 -2.59 -7.57
CA GLU A 165 -13.58 -1.60 -8.56
C GLU A 165 -13.21 -2.29 -9.89
N SER A 166 -12.46 -3.40 -9.82
CA SER A 166 -12.10 -4.19 -11.00
C SER A 166 -13.33 -4.75 -11.71
N LEU A 167 -14.31 -5.25 -10.95
CA LEU A 167 -15.57 -5.73 -11.51
C LEU A 167 -16.36 -4.61 -12.17
N THR A 168 -16.42 -3.43 -11.56
CA THR A 168 -17.12 -2.26 -12.12
C THR A 168 -16.52 -1.86 -13.47
N SER A 169 -15.20 -1.77 -13.56
CA SER A 169 -14.48 -1.49 -14.81
C SER A 169 -14.76 -2.57 -15.87
N ALA A 170 -14.73 -3.85 -15.46
CA ALA A 170 -14.98 -4.98 -16.35
C ALA A 170 -16.41 -4.96 -16.93
N LEU A 171 -17.41 -4.69 -16.08
CA LEU A 171 -18.80 -4.61 -16.49
C LEU A 171 -19.09 -3.39 -17.36
N ALA A 172 -18.42 -2.27 -17.15
CA ALA A 172 -18.55 -1.09 -17.99
C ALA A 172 -18.03 -1.34 -19.42
N ALA A 173 -16.95 -2.13 -19.54
CA ALA A 173 -16.34 -2.44 -20.83
C ALA A 173 -17.07 -3.56 -21.59
N ASP A 174 -17.43 -4.65 -20.91
CA ASP A 174 -17.71 -5.93 -21.56
C ASP A 174 -19.02 -6.60 -21.07
N ALA A 175 -19.99 -5.84 -20.52
CA ALA A 175 -21.25 -6.39 -20.03
C ALA A 175 -22.03 -7.21 -21.07
N ALA A 176 -21.84 -6.93 -22.36
CA ALA A 176 -22.47 -7.65 -23.47
C ALA A 176 -22.05 -9.14 -23.57
N LEU A 177 -20.97 -9.54 -22.91
CA LEU A 177 -20.52 -10.94 -22.86
C LEU A 177 -21.30 -11.78 -21.84
N LEU A 178 -22.17 -11.17 -21.04
CA LEU A 178 -22.96 -11.82 -20.00
C LEU A 178 -24.41 -12.01 -20.45
N SER A 179 -24.97 -13.16 -20.13
CA SER A 179 -26.42 -13.35 -20.13
C SER A 179 -27.07 -12.59 -18.98
N ALA A 180 -28.39 -12.37 -19.05
CA ALA A 180 -29.12 -11.71 -17.96
C ALA A 180 -29.02 -12.47 -16.63
N ALA A 181 -29.03 -13.81 -16.66
CA ALA A 181 -28.91 -14.66 -15.48
C ALA A 181 -27.50 -14.55 -14.83
N GLU A 182 -26.44 -14.59 -15.63
CA GLU A 182 -25.06 -14.43 -15.15
C GLU A 182 -24.86 -13.03 -14.56
N ARG A 183 -25.38 -12.01 -15.23
CA ARG A 183 -25.31 -10.64 -14.72
C ARG A 183 -25.99 -10.51 -13.37
N GLN A 184 -27.18 -11.09 -13.19
CA GLN A 184 -27.90 -11.06 -11.93
C GLN A 184 -27.14 -11.80 -10.82
N ALA A 185 -26.51 -12.94 -11.12
CA ALA A 185 -25.70 -13.68 -10.15
C ALA A 185 -24.46 -12.89 -9.69
N ILE A 186 -23.79 -12.23 -10.63
CA ILE A 186 -22.62 -11.37 -10.34
C ILE A 186 -23.05 -10.14 -9.51
N ASP A 187 -24.13 -9.47 -9.87
CA ASP A 187 -24.65 -8.32 -9.11
C ASP A 187 -25.01 -8.72 -7.67
N ALA A 188 -25.65 -9.88 -7.48
CA ALA A 188 -25.98 -10.41 -6.15
C ALA A 188 -24.71 -10.72 -5.33
N ALA A 189 -23.68 -11.32 -5.94
CA ALA A 189 -22.42 -11.59 -5.27
C ALA A 189 -21.69 -10.29 -4.92
N ALA A 190 -21.75 -9.27 -5.77
CA ALA A 190 -21.17 -7.95 -5.48
C ALA A 190 -21.85 -7.27 -4.27
N GLU A 191 -23.18 -7.38 -4.14
CA GLU A 191 -23.91 -6.90 -2.97
C GLU A 191 -23.50 -7.65 -1.68
N GLN A 192 -23.27 -8.95 -1.76
CA GLN A 192 -22.76 -9.72 -0.61
C GLN A 192 -21.37 -9.22 -0.17
N VAL A 193 -20.47 -8.93 -1.11
CA VAL A 193 -19.15 -8.35 -0.79
C VAL A 193 -19.31 -6.98 -0.13
N ARG A 194 -20.18 -6.10 -0.63
CA ARG A 194 -20.44 -4.77 -0.03
C ARG A 194 -21.00 -4.90 1.38
N ALA A 195 -21.95 -5.78 1.58
CA ALA A 195 -22.57 -6.03 2.89
C ALA A 195 -21.54 -6.56 3.90
N ALA A 196 -20.73 -7.56 3.51
CA ALA A 196 -19.67 -8.09 4.35
C ALA A 196 -18.61 -7.03 4.69
N ALA A 197 -18.18 -6.22 3.72
CA ALA A 197 -17.19 -5.15 3.92
C ALA A 197 -17.69 -4.00 4.82
N ALA A 198 -19.00 -3.82 4.96
CA ALA A 198 -19.58 -2.88 5.91
C ALA A 198 -19.53 -3.39 7.38
N GLY A 199 -19.31 -4.69 7.59
CA GLY A 199 -19.17 -5.31 8.90
C GLY A 199 -17.74 -5.32 9.43
N ASP A 200 -17.53 -6.10 10.49
CA ASP A 200 -16.24 -6.21 11.20
C ASP A 200 -15.71 -7.66 11.24
N ASP A 201 -16.22 -8.51 10.36
CA ASP A 201 -15.84 -9.93 10.26
C ASP A 201 -14.97 -10.13 9.00
N ALA A 202 -13.66 -10.29 9.21
CA ALA A 202 -12.69 -10.49 8.14
C ALA A 202 -12.91 -11.79 7.36
N ASP A 203 -13.36 -12.86 8.05
CA ASP A 203 -13.62 -14.15 7.42
C ASP A 203 -14.88 -14.10 6.54
N ALA A 204 -15.92 -13.38 6.98
CA ALA A 204 -17.11 -13.14 6.17
C ALA A 204 -16.78 -12.37 4.88
N ILE A 205 -15.91 -11.37 4.95
CA ILE A 205 -15.43 -10.63 3.76
C ILE A 205 -14.68 -11.56 2.82
N LYS A 206 -13.77 -12.37 3.34
CA LYS A 206 -12.98 -13.33 2.56
C LYS A 206 -13.85 -14.36 1.84
N GLU A 207 -14.86 -14.91 2.51
CA GLU A 207 -15.79 -15.85 1.87
C GLU A 207 -16.66 -15.17 0.79
N ALA A 208 -17.09 -13.92 1.00
CA ALA A 208 -17.82 -13.16 -0.02
C ALA A 208 -16.94 -12.87 -1.25
N ILE A 209 -15.67 -12.54 -1.06
CA ILE A 209 -14.69 -12.36 -2.16
C ILE A 209 -14.52 -13.66 -2.94
N LYS A 210 -14.36 -14.79 -2.26
CA LYS A 210 -14.25 -16.10 -2.90
C LYS A 210 -15.50 -16.47 -3.71
N ASN A 211 -16.68 -16.12 -3.20
CA ASN A 211 -17.93 -16.35 -3.94
C ASN A 211 -17.99 -15.52 -5.23
N ILE A 212 -17.68 -14.21 -5.19
CA ILE A 212 -17.71 -13.35 -6.37
C ILE A 212 -16.65 -13.79 -7.40
N ASP A 213 -15.47 -14.22 -6.98
CA ASP A 213 -14.44 -14.79 -7.86
C ASP A 213 -14.98 -16.00 -8.62
N THR A 214 -15.71 -16.88 -7.94
CA THR A 214 -16.34 -18.03 -8.57
C THR A 214 -17.40 -17.62 -9.58
N GLN A 215 -18.26 -16.64 -9.26
CA GLN A 215 -19.31 -16.16 -10.14
C GLN A 215 -18.77 -15.41 -11.37
N THR A 216 -17.58 -14.82 -11.29
CA THR A 216 -16.98 -14.02 -12.36
C THR A 216 -15.98 -14.79 -13.22
N GLN A 217 -15.63 -16.03 -12.86
CA GLN A 217 -14.61 -16.83 -13.54
C GLN A 217 -14.86 -17.00 -15.05
N GLU A 218 -16.08 -17.37 -15.43
CA GLU A 218 -16.46 -17.56 -16.83
C GLU A 218 -16.47 -16.24 -17.60
N PHE A 219 -16.91 -15.15 -16.97
CA PHE A 219 -16.87 -13.81 -17.55
C PHE A 219 -15.42 -13.36 -17.82
N ALA A 220 -14.52 -13.59 -16.87
CA ALA A 220 -13.10 -13.29 -17.03
C ALA A 220 -12.48 -14.07 -18.19
N ALA A 221 -12.80 -15.36 -18.33
CA ALA A 221 -12.34 -16.19 -19.44
C ALA A 221 -12.81 -15.64 -20.80
N ARG A 222 -14.10 -15.26 -20.94
CA ARG A 222 -14.64 -14.69 -22.18
C ARG A 222 -14.00 -13.35 -22.53
N ARG A 223 -13.72 -12.50 -21.53
CA ARG A 223 -13.01 -11.24 -21.75
C ARG A 223 -11.59 -11.46 -22.29
N MET A 224 -10.88 -12.44 -21.72
CA MET A 224 -9.55 -12.81 -22.18
C MET A 224 -9.56 -13.31 -23.61
N ASP A 225 -10.48 -14.21 -23.96
CA ASP A 225 -10.66 -14.73 -25.33
C ASP A 225 -10.98 -13.61 -26.33
N GLN A 226 -11.83 -12.66 -25.95
CA GLN A 226 -12.15 -11.51 -26.78
C GLN A 226 -10.93 -10.61 -27.02
N SER A 227 -10.14 -10.34 -25.97
CA SER A 227 -8.92 -9.54 -26.08
C SER A 227 -7.89 -10.19 -27.01
N VAL A 228 -7.71 -11.51 -26.89
CA VAL A 228 -6.83 -12.28 -27.78
C VAL A 228 -7.33 -12.22 -29.24
N ARG A 229 -8.64 -12.39 -29.49
CA ARG A 229 -9.22 -12.29 -30.85
C ARG A 229 -9.04 -10.91 -31.46
N ILE A 230 -9.17 -9.84 -30.67
CA ILE A 230 -8.95 -8.46 -31.15
C ILE A 230 -7.47 -8.25 -31.50
N ALA A 231 -6.56 -8.71 -30.65
CA ALA A 231 -5.12 -8.61 -30.90
C ALA A 231 -4.68 -9.37 -32.17
N LEU A 232 -5.23 -10.56 -32.38
CA LEU A 232 -4.93 -11.39 -33.58
C LEU A 232 -5.53 -10.84 -34.87
N LYS A 233 -6.68 -10.17 -34.82
CA LYS A 233 -7.29 -9.54 -36.02
C LYS A 233 -6.49 -8.37 -36.57
N GLY A 234 -5.61 -7.78 -35.79
CA GLY A 234 -4.70 -6.70 -36.22
C GLY A 234 -3.39 -7.16 -36.83
N GLN A 235 -3.10 -8.47 -36.81
CA GLN A 235 -1.91 -9.07 -37.45
C GLN A 235 -2.34 -9.84 -38.70
N SER A 236 -2.12 -9.23 -39.86
CA SER A 236 -2.19 -9.95 -41.15
C SER A 236 -1.13 -11.03 -41.17
N VAL A 237 -1.53 -12.28 -41.53
CA VAL A 237 -0.65 -13.47 -41.60
C VAL A 237 0.22 -13.43 -42.87
N ASP A 238 0.51 -12.31 -43.47
CA ASP A 238 1.21 -12.14 -44.74
C ASP A 238 2.63 -11.53 -44.60
N GLU A 239 3.34 -11.83 -43.51
CA GLU A 239 4.81 -11.59 -43.45
C GLU A 239 5.50 -12.69 -42.64
N VAL A 240 5.66 -13.88 -43.26
CA VAL A 240 6.70 -14.84 -42.97
C VAL A 240 7.26 -15.39 -44.29
#